data_84b22277416a68a1b49a064322ceef04
#
_entry.id   84b22277416a68a1b49a064322ceef04
#
_cell.length_a   1.000
_cell.length_b   1.000
_cell.length_c   1.000
_cell.angle_alpha   90.00
_cell.angle_beta   90.00
_cell.angle_gamma   90.00
#
_symmetry.space_group_name_H-M   'P 1'
#
loop_
_entity.id
_entity.type
_entity.pdbx_description
1 polymer ?
#
loop_
_entity_poly.entity_id
_entity_poly.type
_entity_poly.pdbx_seq_one_letter_code
_entity_poly.pdbx_strand_id
1 'polypeptide(L)'
;MQISQERVSGCPKRMVFGPCGGVHDDGSCEMLPTPCVFDQLDGLPVATVGGPDAVAGGRPVEPPGSAWRPPTILTDLSVPPGDAATLQSTARLLAGSCDALLVGDHQDRVDFPPSTLARLIADAGAVPWVTLACRDRNRISLEQELRALALDGLATVLCVTGDGRAYDVRPDVTQAFDLDGTRLAALAASLGLPVAVAETPTARPVALRPRRLVYKQEAGARVGALNHVPGTALLAEFLDAARAAGLRMPVIASVVVFTDQRSADALAALPGLEIAAERRELVLTADDPVEAGIAAAVDEANLLLGMHGVAGVNLSGLASADGVQAAAEIQAEIGRRVREARGVRP
;
A
#
# COMPACT_ATOMS: atom_id res chain seq x y z
N MET A 1 6.06 -2.49 -28.73
CA MET A 1 6.38 -1.09 -29.05
C MET A 1 7.23 -0.58 -27.89
N GLN A 2 8.53 -0.34 -28.12
CA GLN A 2 9.37 0.28 -27.10
C GLN A 2 8.81 1.65 -26.77
N ILE A 3 8.64 1.97 -25.47
CA ILE A 3 8.37 3.34 -25.04
C ILE A 3 9.54 4.17 -25.59
N SER A 4 9.28 5.16 -26.43
CA SER A 4 10.33 6.10 -26.78
C SER A 4 10.82 6.77 -25.49
N GLN A 5 12.12 6.91 -25.32
CA GLN A 5 12.70 7.60 -24.16
C GLN A 5 12.10 8.99 -23.93
N GLU A 6 11.57 9.65 -24.95
CA GLU A 6 10.89 10.94 -24.88
C GLU A 6 9.59 10.92 -24.06
N ARG A 7 8.81 9.83 -24.07
CA ARG A 7 7.57 9.72 -23.27
C ARG A 7 7.84 9.47 -21.79
N VAL A 8 8.92 8.77 -21.48
CA VAL A 8 9.38 8.55 -20.10
C VAL A 8 10.07 9.80 -19.56
N SER A 9 10.76 10.58 -20.38
CA SER A 9 11.48 11.80 -19.98
C SER A 9 10.56 12.92 -19.47
N GLY A 10 9.27 12.91 -19.83
CA GLY A 10 8.28 13.89 -19.37
C GLY A 10 7.69 13.61 -17.97
N CYS A 11 7.92 12.42 -17.39
CA CYS A 11 7.40 12.08 -16.08
C CYS A 11 8.41 12.46 -14.98
N PRO A 12 8.09 13.35 -14.02
CA PRO A 12 9.01 13.75 -12.95
C PRO A 12 9.38 12.60 -12.00
N LYS A 13 8.50 11.60 -11.86
CA LYS A 13 8.75 10.36 -11.10
C LYS A 13 9.44 9.27 -11.93
N ARG A 14 9.84 9.54 -13.15
CA ARG A 14 10.51 8.60 -14.06
C ARG A 14 9.80 7.24 -14.21
N MET A 15 8.44 7.28 -14.19
CA MET A 15 7.62 6.08 -14.34
C MET A 15 7.84 5.41 -15.71
N VAL A 16 7.97 4.09 -15.72
CA VAL A 16 8.20 3.29 -16.93
C VAL A 16 6.98 2.42 -17.27
N PHE A 17 6.37 1.80 -16.27
CA PHE A 17 5.31 0.80 -16.43
C PHE A 17 3.89 1.35 -16.26
N GLY A 18 3.69 2.62 -16.58
CA GLY A 18 2.40 3.28 -16.50
C GLY A 18 2.35 4.38 -15.44
N PRO A 19 1.18 5.02 -15.28
CA PRO A 19 1.01 6.17 -14.40
C PRO A 19 1.17 5.82 -12.93
N CYS A 20 1.60 6.79 -12.11
CA CYS A 20 1.53 6.69 -10.66
C CYS A 20 0.07 6.74 -10.15
N GLY A 21 -0.14 6.61 -8.83
CA GLY A 21 -1.46 6.70 -8.21
C GLY A 21 -2.01 8.13 -8.08
N GLY A 22 -1.18 9.15 -8.25
CA GLY A 22 -1.51 10.54 -7.97
C GLY A 22 -1.87 11.38 -9.19
N VAL A 23 -2.37 10.77 -10.27
CA VAL A 23 -2.96 11.53 -11.39
C VAL A 23 -4.27 12.12 -10.91
N HIS A 24 -4.42 13.45 -11.03
CA HIS A 24 -5.65 14.16 -10.61
C HIS A 24 -6.85 13.83 -11.51
N ASP A 25 -8.06 14.11 -11.04
CA ASP A 25 -9.32 13.82 -11.77
C ASP A 25 -9.41 14.54 -13.11
N ASP A 26 -8.78 15.69 -13.26
CA ASP A 26 -8.68 16.43 -14.52
C ASP A 26 -7.60 15.88 -15.48
N GLY A 27 -6.88 14.82 -15.10
CA GLY A 27 -5.76 14.23 -15.85
C GLY A 27 -4.44 14.92 -15.66
N SER A 28 -4.33 15.91 -14.78
CA SER A 28 -3.07 16.59 -14.49
C SER A 28 -2.14 15.76 -13.62
N CYS A 29 -0.84 16.07 -13.69
CA CYS A 29 0.20 15.41 -12.92
C CYS A 29 0.23 15.94 -11.49
N GLU A 30 0.34 15.08 -10.48
CA GLU A 30 0.47 15.49 -9.07
C GLU A 30 1.72 16.34 -8.76
N MET A 31 2.74 16.29 -9.60
CA MET A 31 4.00 16.99 -9.38
C MET A 31 4.17 18.23 -10.25
N LEU A 32 3.46 18.34 -11.35
CA LEU A 32 3.60 19.43 -12.33
C LEU A 32 2.21 19.90 -12.77
N PRO A 33 2.05 21.21 -13.04
CA PRO A 33 0.79 21.75 -13.55
C PRO A 33 0.60 21.46 -15.05
N THR A 34 0.85 20.22 -15.45
CA THR A 34 0.75 19.73 -16.83
C THR A 34 0.00 18.42 -16.88
N PRO A 35 -0.63 18.06 -18.02
CA PRO A 35 -1.26 16.76 -18.19
C PRO A 35 -0.28 15.61 -17.90
N CYS A 36 -0.77 14.53 -17.31
CA CYS A 36 0.01 13.32 -17.10
C CYS A 36 0.38 12.70 -18.45
N VAL A 37 1.65 12.39 -18.64
CA VAL A 37 2.16 11.80 -19.89
C VAL A 37 1.55 10.44 -20.23
N PHE A 38 0.92 9.79 -19.26
CA PHE A 38 0.23 8.51 -19.43
C PHE A 38 -1.28 8.65 -19.63
N ASP A 39 -1.89 9.81 -19.34
CA ASP A 39 -3.34 9.98 -19.41
C ASP A 39 -3.89 9.94 -20.84
N GLN A 40 -3.05 10.24 -21.84
CA GLN A 40 -3.42 10.24 -23.24
C GLN A 40 -3.05 8.95 -23.99
N LEU A 41 -2.65 7.89 -23.27
CA LEU A 41 -2.28 6.64 -23.89
C LEU A 41 -3.49 5.71 -24.04
N ASP A 42 -3.73 5.20 -25.24
CA ASP A 42 -4.76 4.19 -25.51
C ASP A 42 -4.42 2.80 -24.91
N GLY A 43 -3.21 2.63 -24.37
CA GLY A 43 -2.76 1.40 -23.74
C GLY A 43 -1.37 1.54 -23.14
N LEU A 44 -1.05 0.67 -22.18
CA LEU A 44 0.30 0.61 -21.66
C LEU A 44 1.22 0.01 -22.72
N PRO A 45 2.43 0.57 -22.88
CA PRO A 45 3.42 -0.02 -23.76
C PRO A 45 3.75 -1.43 -23.29
N VAL A 46 3.96 -2.34 -24.24
CA VAL A 46 4.49 -3.67 -23.94
C VAL A 46 5.92 -3.50 -23.46
N ALA A 47 6.10 -3.56 -22.17
CA ALA A 47 7.42 -3.54 -21.54
C ALA A 47 7.69 -4.93 -20.95
N THR A 48 8.85 -5.47 -21.16
CA THR A 48 9.34 -6.63 -20.41
C THR A 48 9.88 -6.15 -19.08
N VAL A 49 9.27 -6.65 -18.00
CA VAL A 49 9.84 -6.49 -16.67
C VAL A 49 11.03 -7.44 -16.58
N GLY A 50 12.23 -6.95 -16.78
CA GLY A 50 13.42 -7.79 -16.83
C GLY A 50 14.51 -7.14 -17.67
N GLY A 51 14.92 -5.97 -17.28
CA GLY A 51 16.04 -5.23 -17.82
C GLY A 51 17.16 -5.08 -16.78
N PRO A 52 18.04 -4.07 -16.93
CA PRO A 52 19.18 -3.80 -16.05
C PRO A 52 18.81 -3.55 -14.58
N ASP A 53 17.53 -3.60 -14.22
CA ASP A 53 17.03 -3.46 -12.84
C ASP A 53 17.00 -4.80 -12.09
N ALA A 54 17.08 -5.93 -12.77
CA ALA A 54 17.37 -7.19 -12.09
C ALA A 54 18.83 -7.19 -11.63
N VAL A 55 19.07 -7.50 -10.36
CA VAL A 55 20.45 -7.76 -9.89
C VAL A 55 20.98 -8.93 -10.70
N ALA A 56 22.07 -8.71 -11.43
CA ALA A 56 22.69 -9.75 -12.26
C ALA A 56 22.95 -11.00 -11.40
N GLY A 57 22.29 -12.10 -11.73
CA GLY A 57 22.49 -13.40 -11.07
C GLY A 57 21.47 -13.79 -10.00
N GLY A 58 20.47 -12.94 -9.68
CA GLY A 58 19.42 -13.29 -8.74
C GLY A 58 18.35 -14.17 -9.40
N ARG A 59 18.40 -15.50 -9.21
CA ARG A 59 17.18 -16.32 -9.31
C ARG A 59 16.28 -15.92 -8.14
N PRO A 60 14.93 -15.88 -8.32
CA PRO A 60 14.04 -15.78 -7.18
C PRO A 60 14.38 -16.90 -6.21
N VAL A 61 14.99 -16.57 -5.09
CA VAL A 61 15.23 -17.53 -4.02
C VAL A 61 13.91 -17.60 -3.28
N GLU A 62 13.18 -18.71 -3.42
CA GLU A 62 12.13 -18.99 -2.46
C GLU A 62 12.79 -19.07 -1.08
N PRO A 63 12.29 -18.29 -0.10
CA PRO A 63 12.82 -18.35 1.25
C PRO A 63 12.74 -19.82 1.72
N PRO A 64 13.82 -20.38 2.28
CA PRO A 64 13.85 -21.77 2.70
C PRO A 64 12.75 -22.01 3.74
N GLY A 65 11.76 -22.82 3.40
CA GLY A 65 10.91 -23.53 4.35
C GLY A 65 9.63 -22.85 4.83
N SER A 66 9.26 -21.63 4.41
CA SER A 66 7.97 -21.07 4.75
C SER A 66 7.09 -20.91 3.51
N ALA A 67 5.94 -21.57 3.49
CA ALA A 67 4.87 -21.26 2.55
C ALA A 67 4.32 -19.86 2.88
N TRP A 68 5.03 -18.79 2.44
CA TRP A 68 4.55 -17.42 2.60
C TRP A 68 3.13 -17.29 2.05
N ARG A 69 2.25 -16.73 2.84
CA ARG A 69 0.87 -16.44 2.46
C ARG A 69 0.55 -14.99 2.77
N PRO A 70 -0.30 -14.33 1.98
CA PRO A 70 -0.79 -13.01 2.34
C PRO A 70 -1.57 -13.08 3.66
N PRO A 71 -1.52 -12.03 4.50
CA PRO A 71 -2.34 -11.95 5.70
C PRO A 71 -3.81 -11.85 5.33
N THR A 72 -4.68 -12.46 6.13
CA THR A 72 -6.12 -12.25 6.05
C THR A 72 -6.49 -10.87 6.60
N ILE A 73 -5.84 -10.45 7.68
CA ILE A 73 -6.00 -9.13 8.28
C ILE A 73 -4.63 -8.48 8.36
N LEU A 74 -4.41 -7.47 7.52
CA LEU A 74 -3.33 -6.51 7.61
C LEU A 74 -3.87 -5.28 8.32
N THR A 75 -3.07 -4.61 9.14
CA THR A 75 -3.47 -3.40 9.85
C THR A 75 -2.40 -2.33 9.72
N ASP A 76 -2.79 -1.12 9.34
CA ASP A 76 -1.88 0.02 9.30
C ASP A 76 -1.46 0.40 10.70
N LEU A 77 -0.15 0.48 10.92
CA LEU A 77 0.46 0.93 12.16
C LEU A 77 0.72 2.45 12.07
N SER A 78 -0.26 3.23 12.55
CA SER A 78 -0.21 4.70 12.52
C SER A 78 0.33 5.25 13.84
N VAL A 79 1.61 5.58 13.86
CA VAL A 79 2.32 6.13 15.04
C VAL A 79 3.14 7.36 14.65
N PRO A 80 3.48 8.26 15.62
CA PRO A 80 4.39 9.35 15.33
C PRO A 80 5.75 8.83 14.85
N PRO A 81 6.32 9.38 13.76
CA PRO A 81 7.63 8.96 13.28
C PRO A 81 8.74 9.25 14.31
N GLY A 82 9.72 8.35 14.38
CA GLY A 82 10.85 8.46 15.30
C GLY A 82 10.54 8.07 16.76
N ASP A 83 9.34 7.60 17.06
CA ASP A 83 8.94 7.17 18.42
C ASP A 83 8.89 5.63 18.50
N ALA A 84 10.04 5.02 18.79
CA ALA A 84 10.15 3.57 18.93
C ALA A 84 9.32 2.99 20.07
N ALA A 85 9.14 3.73 21.17
CA ALA A 85 8.38 3.26 22.33
C ALA A 85 6.88 3.16 22.01
N THR A 86 6.31 4.21 21.41
CA THR A 86 4.92 4.22 20.95
C THR A 86 4.70 3.18 19.87
N LEU A 87 5.64 3.03 18.91
CA LEU A 87 5.57 2.00 17.88
C LEU A 87 5.47 0.60 18.48
N GLN A 88 6.38 0.25 19.39
CA GLN A 88 6.37 -1.09 20.00
C GLN A 88 5.16 -1.34 20.90
N SER A 89 4.70 -0.35 21.67
CA SER A 89 3.51 -0.52 22.51
C SER A 89 2.25 -0.72 21.67
N THR A 90 2.09 0.05 20.59
CA THR A 90 0.98 -0.07 19.65
C THR A 90 1.04 -1.40 18.88
N ALA A 91 2.23 -1.81 18.45
CA ALA A 91 2.41 -3.10 17.77
C ALA A 91 2.03 -4.28 18.68
N ARG A 92 2.40 -4.26 19.98
CA ARG A 92 1.97 -5.30 20.94
C ARG A 92 0.45 -5.35 21.12
N LEU A 93 -0.20 -4.18 21.17
CA LEU A 93 -1.65 -4.09 21.31
C LEU A 93 -2.36 -4.74 20.09
N LEU A 94 -1.86 -4.49 18.88
CA LEU A 94 -2.46 -4.95 17.64
C LEU A 94 -2.13 -6.41 17.30
N ALA A 95 -1.00 -6.97 17.78
CA ALA A 95 -0.47 -8.28 17.38
C ALA A 95 -1.47 -9.44 17.53
N GLY A 96 -2.39 -9.37 18.53
CA GLY A 96 -3.42 -10.39 18.75
C GLY A 96 -4.63 -10.31 17.81
N SER A 97 -4.82 -9.18 17.13
CA SER A 97 -6.02 -8.89 16.34
C SER A 97 -5.83 -8.92 14.82
N CYS A 98 -4.59 -8.95 14.36
CA CYS A 98 -4.23 -9.00 12.93
C CYS A 98 -3.15 -10.06 12.66
N ASP A 99 -2.89 -10.34 11.37
CA ASP A 99 -1.85 -11.29 10.96
C ASP A 99 -0.52 -10.59 10.66
N ALA A 100 -0.58 -9.30 10.33
CA ALA A 100 0.60 -8.48 10.07
C ALA A 100 0.28 -6.98 10.27
N LEU A 101 1.33 -6.20 10.53
CA LEU A 101 1.27 -4.74 10.69
C LEU A 101 2.03 -4.05 9.56
N LEU A 102 1.38 -3.12 8.89
CA LEU A 102 1.96 -2.30 7.82
C LEU A 102 2.36 -0.94 8.35
N VAL A 103 3.63 -0.60 8.26
CA VAL A 103 4.12 0.76 8.54
C VAL A 103 4.39 1.50 7.23
N GLY A 104 3.87 2.72 7.15
CA GLY A 104 4.01 3.62 6.00
C GLY A 104 5.39 4.30 5.92
N ASP A 105 5.56 5.10 4.88
CA ASP A 105 6.74 5.96 4.65
C ASP A 105 6.26 7.42 4.67
N HIS A 106 6.76 8.22 5.61
CA HIS A 106 6.35 9.61 5.78
C HIS A 106 6.92 10.51 4.67
N GLN A 107 6.14 11.52 4.26
CA GLN A 107 6.54 12.44 3.20
C GLN A 107 7.39 13.60 3.69
N ASP A 108 7.09 14.11 4.88
CA ASP A 108 7.57 15.38 5.42
C ASP A 108 8.38 15.24 6.71
N ARG A 109 8.29 14.09 7.36
CA ARG A 109 8.93 13.85 8.66
C ARG A 109 9.91 12.69 8.56
N VAL A 110 11.01 12.81 9.29
CA VAL A 110 12.03 11.76 9.37
C VAL A 110 11.56 10.65 10.31
N ASP A 111 11.63 9.42 9.82
CA ASP A 111 11.39 8.22 10.61
C ASP A 111 12.61 7.30 10.57
N PHE A 112 12.55 6.20 11.32
CA PHE A 112 13.56 5.16 11.24
C PHE A 112 13.59 4.50 9.85
N PRO A 113 14.76 3.97 9.43
CA PRO A 113 14.83 3.14 8.23
C PRO A 113 13.85 1.97 8.27
N PRO A 114 13.24 1.55 7.14
CA PRO A 114 12.31 0.42 7.08
C PRO A 114 12.83 -0.88 7.72
N SER A 115 14.13 -1.18 7.60
CA SER A 115 14.75 -2.33 8.27
C SER A 115 14.72 -2.21 9.80
N THR A 116 14.92 -1.01 10.34
CA THR A 116 14.78 -0.75 11.78
C THR A 116 13.32 -0.88 12.22
N LEU A 117 12.38 -0.32 11.46
CA LEU A 117 10.94 -0.44 11.75
C LEU A 117 10.50 -1.92 11.75
N ALA A 118 10.96 -2.71 10.77
CA ALA A 118 10.70 -4.15 10.72
C ALA A 118 11.16 -4.86 12.00
N ARG A 119 12.37 -4.54 12.47
CA ARG A 119 12.92 -5.11 13.69
C ARG A 119 12.11 -4.73 14.92
N LEU A 120 11.76 -3.45 15.08
CA LEU A 120 10.98 -2.95 16.21
C LEU A 120 9.59 -3.60 16.28
N ILE A 121 8.94 -3.83 15.13
CA ILE A 121 7.65 -4.51 15.04
C ILE A 121 7.80 -6.00 15.39
N ALA A 122 8.83 -6.67 14.87
CA ALA A 122 9.09 -8.07 15.17
C ALA A 122 9.43 -8.29 16.65
N ASP A 123 10.22 -7.41 17.26
CA ASP A 123 10.55 -7.44 18.68
C ASP A 123 9.31 -7.21 19.58
N ALA A 124 8.29 -6.57 19.03
CA ALA A 124 6.98 -6.43 19.69
C ALA A 124 6.08 -7.67 19.54
N GLY A 125 6.52 -8.71 18.81
CA GLY A 125 5.79 -9.96 18.60
C GLY A 125 4.80 -9.93 17.43
N ALA A 126 4.89 -8.95 16.54
CA ALA A 126 4.05 -8.83 15.35
C ALA A 126 4.83 -9.13 14.06
N VAL A 127 4.12 -9.48 12.99
CA VAL A 127 4.71 -9.71 11.66
C VAL A 127 4.81 -8.38 10.92
N PRO A 128 6.02 -7.91 10.56
CA PRO A 128 6.18 -6.61 9.92
C PRO A 128 5.92 -6.65 8.42
N TRP A 129 5.17 -5.65 7.94
CA TRP A 129 5.16 -5.18 6.58
C TRP A 129 5.68 -3.75 6.58
N VAL A 130 6.66 -3.48 5.72
CA VAL A 130 7.27 -2.14 5.65
C VAL A 130 7.13 -1.56 4.27
N THR A 131 6.72 -0.30 4.21
CA THR A 131 6.68 0.45 2.96
C THR A 131 8.08 0.94 2.62
N LEU A 132 8.50 0.71 1.38
CA LEU A 132 9.73 1.27 0.83
C LEU A 132 9.37 2.13 -0.39
N ALA A 133 9.58 3.44 -0.26
CA ALA A 133 9.28 4.41 -1.32
C ALA A 133 10.55 4.86 -2.06
N CYS A 134 10.41 5.04 -3.38
CA CYS A 134 11.49 5.53 -4.24
C CYS A 134 11.69 7.05 -4.12
N ARG A 135 10.73 7.79 -3.55
CA ARG A 135 10.73 9.25 -3.52
C ARG A 135 12.01 9.87 -2.97
N ASP A 136 12.45 9.46 -1.79
CA ASP A 136 13.54 10.10 -1.06
C ASP A 136 14.86 9.30 -1.10
N ARG A 137 14.87 8.17 -1.79
CA ARG A 137 16.01 7.26 -1.84
C ARG A 137 16.53 7.10 -3.26
N ASN A 138 17.81 7.35 -3.46
CA ASN A 138 18.45 6.97 -4.71
C ASN A 138 18.59 5.43 -4.78
N ARG A 139 18.96 4.91 -5.95
CA ARG A 139 19.07 3.47 -6.18
C ARG A 139 20.02 2.78 -5.19
N ILE A 140 21.14 3.40 -4.83
CA ILE A 140 22.11 2.79 -3.89
C ILE A 140 21.48 2.64 -2.51
N SER A 141 20.78 3.66 -2.02
CA SER A 141 20.09 3.62 -0.72
C SER A 141 18.97 2.58 -0.72
N LEU A 142 18.24 2.43 -1.83
CA LEU A 142 17.21 1.39 -1.98
C LEU A 142 17.83 -0.01 -1.94
N GLU A 143 18.95 -0.24 -2.63
CA GLU A 143 19.67 -1.52 -2.62
C GLU A 143 20.23 -1.85 -1.23
N GLN A 144 20.76 -0.86 -0.51
CA GLN A 144 21.25 -1.04 0.87
C GLN A 144 20.12 -1.46 1.82
N GLU A 145 18.98 -0.77 1.75
CA GLU A 145 17.83 -1.05 2.60
C GLU A 145 17.22 -2.43 2.31
N LEU A 146 17.07 -2.79 1.04
CA LEU A 146 16.59 -4.12 0.66
C LEU A 146 17.54 -5.25 1.10
N ARG A 147 18.86 -5.02 1.08
CA ARG A 147 19.83 -5.98 1.59
C ARG A 147 19.74 -6.15 3.11
N ALA A 148 19.51 -5.06 3.85
CA ALA A 148 19.29 -5.11 5.29
C ALA A 148 18.02 -5.92 5.63
N LEU A 149 16.90 -5.63 4.94
CA LEU A 149 15.66 -6.37 5.09
C LEU A 149 15.80 -7.86 4.71
N ALA A 150 16.55 -8.17 3.65
CA ALA A 150 16.81 -9.55 3.23
C ALA A 150 17.70 -10.32 4.23
N LEU A 151 18.68 -9.64 4.85
CA LEU A 151 19.54 -10.23 5.87
C LEU A 151 18.74 -10.64 7.10
N ASP A 152 17.81 -9.81 7.52
CA ASP A 152 16.95 -10.07 8.67
C ASP A 152 15.85 -11.10 8.36
N GLY A 153 15.31 -11.09 7.13
CA GLY A 153 14.28 -12.03 6.69
C GLY A 153 12.94 -11.92 7.43
N LEU A 154 12.69 -10.79 8.09
CA LEU A 154 11.53 -10.60 8.98
C LEU A 154 10.30 -10.05 8.26
N ALA A 155 10.50 -9.21 7.24
CA ALA A 155 9.44 -8.37 6.70
C ALA A 155 9.00 -8.74 5.29
N THR A 156 7.73 -8.46 4.98
CA THR A 156 7.25 -8.25 3.61
C THR A 156 7.45 -6.79 3.23
N VAL A 157 7.94 -6.53 2.03
CA VAL A 157 8.20 -5.17 1.54
C VAL A 157 7.09 -4.70 0.61
N LEU A 158 6.36 -3.66 1.02
CA LEU A 158 5.42 -2.95 0.15
C LEU A 158 6.21 -1.94 -0.70
N CYS A 159 6.44 -2.28 -1.96
CA CYS A 159 7.18 -1.45 -2.91
C CYS A 159 6.27 -0.39 -3.54
N VAL A 160 6.58 0.88 -3.30
CA VAL A 160 5.83 2.01 -3.86
C VAL A 160 6.75 3.01 -4.56
N THR A 161 6.21 3.73 -5.53
CA THR A 161 6.94 4.88 -6.09
C THR A 161 7.04 6.00 -5.06
N GLY A 162 6.01 6.16 -4.26
CA GLY A 162 5.81 7.27 -3.32
C GLY A 162 5.11 8.46 -3.99
N ASP A 163 4.29 9.16 -3.20
CA ASP A 163 3.60 10.37 -3.66
C ASP A 163 4.59 11.52 -3.80
N GLY A 164 4.29 12.44 -4.71
CA GLY A 164 5.06 13.66 -4.85
C GLY A 164 4.92 14.54 -3.61
N ARG A 165 6.04 15.11 -3.18
CA ARG A 165 6.02 16.13 -2.13
C ARG A 165 5.90 17.51 -2.78
N ALA A 166 4.95 18.32 -2.30
CA ALA A 166 4.88 19.72 -2.70
C ALA A 166 6.18 20.45 -2.33
N TYR A 167 6.65 21.33 -3.20
CA TYR A 167 7.96 21.98 -3.06
C TYR A 167 8.08 22.89 -1.83
N ASP A 168 6.97 23.36 -1.29
CA ASP A 168 6.90 24.19 -0.08
C ASP A 168 6.89 23.39 1.22
N VAL A 169 6.60 22.10 1.17
CA VAL A 169 6.55 21.23 2.36
C VAL A 169 7.95 20.97 2.93
N ARG A 170 8.91 20.63 2.07
CA ARG A 170 10.31 20.41 2.42
C ARG A 170 11.21 20.92 1.31
N PRO A 171 11.35 22.25 1.19
CA PRO A 171 12.14 22.88 0.12
C PRO A 171 13.65 22.59 0.21
N ASP A 172 14.11 22.12 1.36
CA ASP A 172 15.47 21.68 1.64
C ASP A 172 15.80 20.27 1.12
N VAL A 173 14.79 19.51 0.65
CA VAL A 173 14.95 18.10 0.26
C VAL A 173 14.59 17.88 -1.20
N THR A 174 15.50 17.26 -1.95
CA THR A 174 15.25 16.79 -3.32
C THR A 174 14.54 15.45 -3.33
N GLN A 175 13.77 15.19 -4.39
CA GLN A 175 13.11 13.92 -4.63
C GLN A 175 13.91 13.12 -5.67
N ALA A 176 14.29 11.89 -5.33
CA ALA A 176 15.22 11.09 -6.14
C ALA A 176 14.56 10.39 -7.33
N PHE A 177 13.55 9.53 -7.05
CA PHE A 177 12.83 8.73 -8.04
C PHE A 177 13.76 8.03 -9.06
N ASP A 178 14.86 7.43 -8.61
CA ASP A 178 15.76 6.66 -9.50
C ASP A 178 15.08 5.39 -10.03
N LEU A 179 14.14 4.84 -9.25
CA LEU A 179 13.27 3.73 -9.62
C LEU A 179 11.81 4.15 -9.48
N ASP A 180 10.91 3.43 -10.16
CA ASP A 180 9.49 3.40 -9.81
C ASP A 180 9.17 2.15 -8.97
N GLY A 181 7.95 2.07 -8.43
CA GLY A 181 7.54 0.96 -7.57
C GLY A 181 7.60 -0.42 -8.24
N THR A 182 7.41 -0.50 -9.57
CA THR A 182 7.51 -1.77 -10.31
C THR A 182 8.96 -2.23 -10.43
N ARG A 183 9.88 -1.31 -10.72
CA ARG A 183 11.32 -1.60 -10.78
C ARG A 183 11.88 -1.92 -9.39
N LEU A 184 11.41 -1.22 -8.36
CA LEU A 184 11.74 -1.53 -6.97
C LEU A 184 11.25 -2.94 -6.57
N ALA A 185 10.04 -3.32 -6.99
CA ALA A 185 9.52 -4.67 -6.75
C ALA A 185 10.39 -5.75 -7.41
N ALA A 186 10.83 -5.53 -8.65
CA ALA A 186 11.75 -6.45 -9.32
C ALA A 186 13.10 -6.59 -8.60
N LEU A 187 13.63 -5.47 -8.11
CA LEU A 187 14.87 -5.46 -7.32
C LEU A 187 14.70 -6.22 -6.00
N ALA A 188 13.64 -5.97 -5.25
CA ALA A 188 13.33 -6.64 -3.98
C ALA A 188 13.13 -8.16 -4.20
N ALA A 189 12.36 -8.55 -5.21
CA ALA A 189 12.14 -9.95 -5.55
C ALA A 189 13.44 -10.67 -5.94
N SER A 190 14.36 -9.99 -6.64
CA SER A 190 15.67 -10.57 -7.00
C SER A 190 16.57 -10.87 -5.79
N LEU A 191 16.31 -10.23 -4.66
CA LEU A 191 16.96 -10.47 -3.37
C LEU A 191 16.23 -11.52 -2.51
N GLY A 192 15.17 -12.15 -3.02
CA GLY A 192 14.40 -13.19 -2.33
C GLY A 192 13.38 -12.67 -1.32
N LEU A 193 13.17 -11.35 -1.23
CA LEU A 193 12.17 -10.77 -0.31
C LEU A 193 10.74 -11.12 -0.73
N PRO A 194 9.81 -11.31 0.22
CA PRO A 194 8.39 -11.27 -0.07
C PRO A 194 7.99 -9.84 -0.47
N VAL A 195 7.41 -9.69 -1.65
CA VAL A 195 7.07 -8.39 -2.22
C VAL A 195 5.57 -8.20 -2.30
N ALA A 196 5.09 -7.10 -1.74
CA ALA A 196 3.77 -6.53 -1.97
C ALA A 196 3.89 -5.27 -2.84
N VAL A 197 2.85 -4.95 -3.59
CA VAL A 197 2.80 -3.76 -4.45
C VAL A 197 1.46 -3.06 -4.29
N ALA A 198 1.47 -1.72 -4.27
CA ALA A 198 0.26 -0.94 -4.18
C ALA A 198 -0.38 -0.72 -5.57
N GLU A 199 -1.71 -0.68 -5.63
CA GLU A 199 -2.45 -0.19 -6.79
C GLU A 199 -3.68 0.59 -6.36
N THR A 200 -4.03 1.62 -7.15
CA THR A 200 -5.23 2.44 -6.95
C THR A 200 -6.20 2.20 -8.11
N PRO A 201 -7.19 1.31 -7.95
CA PRO A 201 -8.09 0.90 -9.04
C PRO A 201 -8.86 2.05 -9.68
N THR A 202 -9.24 3.06 -8.89
CA THR A 202 -10.04 4.21 -9.32
C THR A 202 -9.24 5.38 -9.89
N ALA A 203 -7.90 5.40 -9.68
CA ALA A 203 -7.08 6.52 -10.16
C ALA A 203 -6.97 6.55 -11.68
N ARG A 204 -7.01 7.75 -12.25
CA ARG A 204 -6.82 7.96 -13.70
C ARG A 204 -5.41 7.57 -14.17
N PRO A 205 -5.27 7.14 -15.42
CA PRO A 205 -6.31 6.59 -16.31
C PRO A 205 -6.74 5.18 -15.87
N VAL A 206 -8.02 5.02 -15.52
CA VAL A 206 -8.58 3.81 -14.91
C VAL A 206 -8.37 2.56 -15.80
N ALA A 207 -8.54 2.72 -17.11
CA ALA A 207 -8.39 1.61 -18.07
C ALA A 207 -6.99 0.96 -18.07
N LEU A 208 -5.97 1.66 -17.60
CA LEU A 208 -4.60 1.15 -17.56
C LEU A 208 -4.25 0.41 -16.25
N ARG A 209 -5.03 0.61 -15.19
CA ARG A 209 -4.74 0.06 -13.85
C ARG A 209 -4.71 -1.47 -13.78
N PRO A 210 -5.65 -2.20 -14.44
CA PRO A 210 -5.61 -3.65 -14.45
C PRO A 210 -4.30 -4.21 -15.01
N ARG A 211 -3.86 -3.71 -16.18
CA ARG A 211 -2.61 -4.16 -16.81
C ARG A 211 -1.38 -3.73 -16.02
N ARG A 212 -1.42 -2.56 -15.40
CA ARG A 212 -0.33 -2.08 -14.54
C ARG A 212 -0.11 -3.00 -13.33
N LEU A 213 -1.17 -3.54 -12.73
CA LEU A 213 -1.07 -4.52 -11.65
C LEU A 213 -0.43 -5.83 -12.14
N VAL A 214 -0.72 -6.25 -13.37
CA VAL A 214 -0.06 -7.41 -14.00
C VAL A 214 1.44 -7.17 -14.19
N TYR A 215 1.88 -5.99 -14.60
CA TYR A 215 3.31 -5.69 -14.67
C TYR A 215 4.02 -5.80 -13.32
N LYS A 216 3.36 -5.41 -12.26
CA LYS A 216 3.89 -5.56 -10.90
C LYS A 216 3.99 -7.04 -10.48
N GLN A 217 3.03 -7.87 -10.88
CA GLN A 217 3.12 -9.32 -10.73
C GLN A 217 4.32 -9.90 -11.53
N GLU A 218 4.49 -9.47 -12.78
CA GLU A 218 5.61 -9.87 -13.63
C GLU A 218 6.97 -9.43 -13.05
N ALA A 219 6.98 -8.35 -12.26
CA ALA A 219 8.13 -7.88 -11.48
C ALA A 219 8.46 -8.76 -10.26
N GLY A 220 7.64 -9.78 -9.97
CA GLY A 220 7.86 -10.71 -8.85
C GLY A 220 7.06 -10.40 -7.59
N ALA A 221 6.08 -9.49 -7.65
CA ALA A 221 5.16 -9.27 -6.56
C ALA A 221 4.33 -10.54 -6.28
N ARG A 222 4.10 -10.83 -5.01
CA ARG A 222 3.32 -11.97 -4.53
C ARG A 222 1.89 -11.59 -4.17
N VAL A 223 1.63 -10.30 -3.92
CA VAL A 223 0.31 -9.78 -3.56
C VAL A 223 0.18 -8.31 -3.96
N GLY A 224 -1.03 -7.93 -4.40
CA GLY A 224 -1.41 -6.54 -4.64
C GLY A 224 -2.14 -5.98 -3.42
N ALA A 225 -1.64 -4.89 -2.83
CA ALA A 225 -2.37 -4.09 -1.85
C ALA A 225 -3.14 -2.99 -2.60
N LEU A 226 -4.46 -3.07 -2.58
CA LEU A 226 -5.31 -2.13 -3.30
C LEU A 226 -5.75 -1.02 -2.37
N ASN A 227 -5.67 0.23 -2.84
CA ASN A 227 -6.33 1.34 -2.18
C ASN A 227 -7.84 1.08 -2.12
N HIS A 228 -8.51 1.74 -1.19
CA HIS A 228 -9.95 1.61 -1.01
C HIS A 228 -10.69 1.89 -2.33
N VAL A 229 -11.68 1.06 -2.61
CA VAL A 229 -12.58 1.19 -3.75
C VAL A 229 -14.01 1.32 -3.21
N PRO A 230 -14.74 2.39 -3.56
CA PRO A 230 -16.10 2.58 -3.06
C PRO A 230 -17.05 1.54 -3.68
N GLY A 231 -17.31 0.48 -2.91
CA GLY A 231 -18.25 -0.58 -3.27
C GLY A 231 -17.62 -1.79 -3.98
N THR A 232 -18.19 -2.95 -3.69
CA THR A 232 -17.73 -4.25 -4.18
C THR A 232 -17.88 -4.44 -5.68
N ALA A 233 -18.85 -3.75 -6.33
CA ALA A 233 -19.08 -3.85 -7.77
C ALA A 233 -17.88 -3.31 -8.56
N LEU A 234 -17.40 -2.10 -8.24
CA LEU A 234 -16.24 -1.50 -8.88
C LEU A 234 -14.97 -2.33 -8.66
N LEU A 235 -14.81 -2.88 -7.46
CA LEU A 235 -13.67 -3.76 -7.18
C LEU A 235 -13.76 -5.05 -8.00
N ALA A 236 -14.95 -5.63 -8.16
CA ALA A 236 -15.17 -6.83 -8.98
C ALA A 236 -14.82 -6.56 -10.45
N GLU A 237 -15.31 -5.46 -11.02
CA GLU A 237 -14.99 -5.03 -12.38
C GLU A 237 -13.47 -4.86 -12.59
N PHE A 238 -12.80 -4.20 -11.66
CA PHE A 238 -11.33 -4.06 -11.70
C PHE A 238 -10.62 -5.41 -11.66
N LEU A 239 -11.01 -6.31 -10.75
CA LEU A 239 -10.40 -7.62 -10.60
C LEU A 239 -10.64 -8.51 -11.83
N ASP A 240 -11.83 -8.45 -12.43
CA ASP A 240 -12.15 -9.19 -13.64
C ASP A 240 -11.32 -8.68 -14.84
N ALA A 241 -11.21 -7.37 -15.01
CA ALA A 241 -10.33 -6.76 -16.00
C ALA A 241 -8.85 -7.13 -15.79
N ALA A 242 -8.38 -7.13 -14.54
CA ALA A 242 -7.01 -7.51 -14.21
C ALA A 242 -6.74 -9.00 -14.49
N ARG A 243 -7.69 -9.89 -14.17
CA ARG A 243 -7.60 -11.33 -14.51
C ARG A 243 -7.59 -11.55 -16.02
N ALA A 244 -8.47 -10.86 -16.75
CA ALA A 244 -8.47 -10.90 -18.21
C ALA A 244 -7.14 -10.43 -18.80
N ALA A 245 -6.46 -9.49 -18.14
CA ALA A 245 -5.11 -9.04 -18.50
C ALA A 245 -3.99 -9.98 -18.04
N GLY A 246 -4.28 -11.04 -17.27
CA GLY A 246 -3.31 -12.05 -16.83
C GLY A 246 -2.93 -12.00 -15.34
N LEU A 247 -3.67 -11.28 -14.50
CA LEU A 247 -3.46 -11.30 -13.04
C LEU A 247 -3.77 -12.69 -12.46
N ARG A 248 -2.84 -13.21 -11.68
CA ARG A 248 -2.96 -14.48 -10.93
C ARG A 248 -2.66 -14.33 -9.45
N MET A 249 -1.88 -13.31 -9.07
CA MET A 249 -1.59 -13.05 -7.66
C MET A 249 -2.86 -12.61 -6.93
N PRO A 250 -3.00 -12.96 -5.63
CA PRO A 250 -4.09 -12.47 -4.79
C PRO A 250 -3.94 -10.98 -4.51
N VAL A 251 -5.03 -10.38 -4.02
CA VAL A 251 -5.02 -8.99 -3.55
C VAL A 251 -5.47 -8.89 -2.10
N ILE A 252 -5.01 -7.83 -1.45
CA ILE A 252 -5.51 -7.32 -0.17
C ILE A 252 -6.29 -6.05 -0.49
N ALA A 253 -7.54 -5.96 -0.06
CA ALA A 253 -8.39 -4.81 -0.28
C ALA A 253 -8.42 -3.93 0.97
N SER A 254 -8.32 -2.60 0.80
CA SER A 254 -8.37 -1.68 1.93
C SER A 254 -9.80 -1.48 2.44
N VAL A 255 -9.93 -1.49 3.75
CA VAL A 255 -11.14 -1.13 4.51
C VAL A 255 -10.90 0.23 5.14
N VAL A 256 -11.80 1.19 4.92
CA VAL A 256 -11.69 2.50 5.56
C VAL A 256 -12.20 2.43 7.00
N VAL A 257 -11.36 2.85 7.93
CA VAL A 257 -11.68 2.88 9.37
C VAL A 257 -11.73 4.33 9.83
N PHE A 258 -12.89 4.80 10.24
CA PHE A 258 -13.09 6.11 10.86
C PHE A 258 -14.24 6.06 11.86
N THR A 259 -14.13 6.83 12.93
CA THR A 259 -15.08 6.88 14.05
C THR A 259 -15.38 8.30 14.49
N ASP A 260 -14.72 9.28 13.91
CA ASP A 260 -14.88 10.70 14.19
C ASP A 260 -14.57 11.54 12.93
N GLN A 261 -14.88 12.84 13.02
CA GLN A 261 -14.67 13.78 11.92
C GLN A 261 -13.19 13.86 11.50
N ARG A 262 -12.27 13.83 12.48
CA ARG A 262 -10.83 13.93 12.22
C ARG A 262 -10.31 12.73 11.44
N SER A 263 -10.70 11.51 11.82
CA SER A 263 -10.32 10.29 11.11
C SER A 263 -10.92 10.24 9.71
N ALA A 264 -12.18 10.67 9.53
CA ALA A 264 -12.81 10.76 8.22
C ALA A 264 -12.11 11.78 7.31
N ASP A 265 -11.75 12.95 7.83
CA ASP A 265 -11.04 13.99 7.06
C ASP A 265 -9.61 13.56 6.71
N ALA A 266 -8.91 12.87 7.61
CA ALA A 266 -7.58 12.33 7.35
C ALA A 266 -7.58 11.30 6.22
N LEU A 267 -8.59 10.43 6.16
CA LEU A 267 -8.76 9.48 5.07
C LEU A 267 -9.11 10.18 3.75
N ALA A 268 -10.03 11.14 3.77
CA ALA A 268 -10.43 11.89 2.58
C ALA A 268 -9.29 12.73 1.98
N ALA A 269 -8.25 13.04 2.76
CA ALA A 269 -7.05 13.72 2.29
C ALA A 269 -6.06 12.80 1.53
N LEU A 270 -6.24 11.48 1.59
CA LEU A 270 -5.38 10.52 0.89
C LEU A 270 -5.76 10.46 -0.60
N PRO A 271 -4.79 10.61 -1.53
CA PRO A 271 -5.06 10.55 -2.96
C PRO A 271 -5.74 9.23 -3.38
N GLY A 272 -6.85 9.35 -4.11
CA GLY A 272 -7.57 8.20 -4.64
C GLY A 272 -8.36 7.39 -3.60
N LEU A 273 -8.60 7.95 -2.40
CA LEU A 273 -9.46 7.36 -1.39
C LEU A 273 -10.77 8.14 -1.30
N GLU A 274 -11.87 7.49 -1.62
CA GLU A 274 -13.21 8.04 -1.52
C GLU A 274 -14.00 7.32 -0.42
N ILE A 275 -14.64 8.09 0.46
CA ILE A 275 -15.61 7.59 1.43
C ILE A 275 -16.99 7.97 0.91
N ALA A 276 -17.85 6.97 0.71
CA ALA A 276 -19.24 7.22 0.30
C ALA A 276 -19.94 8.15 1.31
N ALA A 277 -20.63 9.17 0.81
CA ALA A 277 -21.28 10.19 1.65
C ALA A 277 -22.26 9.58 2.65
N GLU A 278 -23.04 8.59 2.22
CA GLU A 278 -24.00 7.87 3.05
C GLU A 278 -23.32 7.13 4.22
N ARG A 279 -22.15 6.53 3.97
CA ARG A 279 -21.36 5.86 5.02
C ARG A 279 -20.80 6.87 6.01
N ARG A 280 -20.29 8.00 5.50
CA ARG A 280 -19.79 9.08 6.35
C ARG A 280 -20.87 9.62 7.26
N GLU A 281 -22.06 9.90 6.72
CA GLU A 281 -23.21 10.35 7.48
C GLU A 281 -23.63 9.31 8.53
N LEU A 282 -23.80 8.04 8.11
CA LEU A 282 -24.18 6.94 8.99
C LEU A 282 -23.30 6.84 10.23
N VAL A 283 -21.99 6.93 10.06
CA VAL A 283 -21.04 6.80 11.17
C VAL A 283 -21.02 8.06 12.02
N LEU A 284 -20.90 9.25 11.41
CA LEU A 284 -20.67 10.49 12.15
C LEU A 284 -21.91 11.04 12.85
N THR A 285 -23.13 10.62 12.46
CA THR A 285 -24.38 11.04 13.09
C THR A 285 -25.00 9.98 14.01
N ALA A 286 -24.33 8.83 14.18
CA ALA A 286 -24.79 7.80 15.09
C ALA A 286 -24.72 8.26 16.57
N ASP A 287 -25.57 7.70 17.42
CA ASP A 287 -25.54 7.94 18.88
C ASP A 287 -24.18 7.51 19.48
N ASP A 288 -23.58 6.46 18.94
CA ASP A 288 -22.22 6.01 19.24
C ASP A 288 -21.41 5.88 17.93
N PRO A 289 -20.68 6.93 17.51
CA PRO A 289 -19.91 6.92 16.28
C PRO A 289 -18.75 5.91 16.28
N VAL A 290 -18.20 5.58 17.47
CA VAL A 290 -17.13 4.59 17.59
C VAL A 290 -17.65 3.21 17.23
N GLU A 291 -18.75 2.79 17.88
CA GLU A 291 -19.38 1.50 17.58
C GLU A 291 -19.91 1.43 16.13
N ALA A 292 -20.50 2.51 15.61
CA ALA A 292 -20.97 2.57 14.24
C ALA A 292 -19.80 2.44 13.24
N GLY A 293 -18.68 3.08 13.49
CA GLY A 293 -17.47 2.98 12.66
C GLY A 293 -16.85 1.58 12.70
N ILE A 294 -16.79 0.96 13.88
CA ILE A 294 -16.34 -0.43 14.05
C ILE A 294 -17.25 -1.38 13.26
N ALA A 295 -18.57 -1.30 13.45
CA ALA A 295 -19.54 -2.15 12.76
C ALA A 295 -19.43 -2.01 11.24
N ALA A 296 -19.37 -0.77 10.73
CA ALA A 296 -19.25 -0.49 9.30
C ALA A 296 -17.94 -1.07 8.71
N ALA A 297 -16.81 -1.00 9.44
CA ALA A 297 -15.55 -1.57 9.00
C ALA A 297 -15.57 -3.12 9.02
N VAL A 298 -16.19 -3.73 10.01
CA VAL A 298 -16.36 -5.20 10.09
C VAL A 298 -17.23 -5.71 8.95
N ASP A 299 -18.33 -5.03 8.65
CA ASP A 299 -19.23 -5.41 7.55
C ASP A 299 -18.51 -5.31 6.20
N GLU A 300 -17.80 -4.20 5.94
CA GLU A 300 -17.00 -4.06 4.72
C GLU A 300 -15.92 -5.13 4.60
N ALA A 301 -15.18 -5.39 5.68
CA ALA A 301 -14.14 -6.41 5.69
C ALA A 301 -14.71 -7.79 5.34
N ASN A 302 -15.86 -8.17 5.90
CA ASN A 302 -16.51 -9.44 5.61
C ASN A 302 -17.01 -9.54 4.17
N LEU A 303 -17.57 -8.47 3.62
CA LEU A 303 -17.96 -8.39 2.21
C LEU A 303 -16.76 -8.58 1.27
N LEU A 304 -15.68 -7.85 1.52
CA LEU A 304 -14.44 -7.93 0.73
C LEU A 304 -13.79 -9.31 0.80
N LEU A 305 -13.71 -9.90 1.99
CA LEU A 305 -13.16 -11.26 2.20
C LEU A 305 -14.01 -12.36 1.57
N GLY A 306 -15.27 -12.08 1.24
CA GLY A 306 -16.16 -12.98 0.46
C GLY A 306 -15.91 -12.92 -1.04
N MET A 307 -15.16 -11.93 -1.54
CA MET A 307 -14.93 -11.75 -2.97
C MET A 307 -13.84 -12.69 -3.50
N HIS A 308 -14.07 -13.24 -4.68
CA HIS A 308 -13.08 -14.10 -5.34
C HIS A 308 -11.80 -13.30 -5.69
N GLY A 309 -10.64 -13.81 -5.26
CA GLY A 309 -9.32 -13.22 -5.50
C GLY A 309 -8.87 -12.19 -4.46
N VAL A 310 -9.74 -11.84 -3.51
CA VAL A 310 -9.36 -11.09 -2.31
C VAL A 310 -8.90 -12.10 -1.26
N ALA A 311 -7.62 -12.07 -0.92
CA ALA A 311 -7.01 -12.97 0.07
C ALA A 311 -7.01 -12.38 1.47
N GLY A 312 -7.13 -11.07 1.58
CA GLY A 312 -7.11 -10.36 2.85
C GLY A 312 -7.63 -8.94 2.73
N VAL A 313 -7.78 -8.30 3.88
CA VAL A 313 -8.13 -6.89 4.00
C VAL A 313 -7.03 -6.13 4.74
N ASN A 314 -6.87 -4.84 4.41
CA ASN A 314 -6.05 -3.91 5.17
C ASN A 314 -6.96 -2.94 5.92
N LEU A 315 -6.88 -2.95 7.25
CA LEU A 315 -7.55 -1.96 8.09
C LEU A 315 -6.76 -0.65 7.99
N SER A 316 -7.18 0.23 7.10
CA SER A 316 -6.50 1.49 6.79
C SER A 316 -6.46 2.42 7.99
N GLY A 317 -5.39 3.19 8.07
CA GLY A 317 -5.01 3.96 9.23
C GLY A 317 -6.10 4.85 9.80
N LEU A 318 -6.22 4.86 11.12
CA LEU A 318 -7.16 5.66 11.89
C LEU A 318 -6.41 6.78 12.61
N ALA A 319 -6.71 8.03 12.27
CA ALA A 319 -6.20 9.21 12.96
C ALA A 319 -7.24 9.73 13.98
N SER A 320 -7.56 8.93 15.01
CA SER A 320 -8.56 9.27 16.01
C SER A 320 -8.27 10.59 16.74
N ALA A 321 -9.30 11.34 17.05
CA ALA A 321 -9.24 12.54 17.90
C ALA A 321 -8.72 12.22 19.31
N ASP A 322 -8.97 11.00 19.80
CA ASP A 322 -8.57 10.52 21.13
C ASP A 322 -7.13 9.96 21.18
N GLY A 323 -6.40 10.04 20.07
CA GLY A 323 -4.99 9.71 20.00
C GLY A 323 -4.67 8.29 19.52
N VAL A 324 -3.36 7.96 19.52
CA VAL A 324 -2.82 6.73 18.93
C VAL A 324 -3.32 5.47 19.61
N GLN A 325 -3.41 5.47 20.94
CA GLN A 325 -3.85 4.30 21.69
C GLN A 325 -5.31 3.97 21.40
N ALA A 326 -6.20 4.96 21.45
CA ALA A 326 -7.62 4.78 21.15
C ALA A 326 -7.82 4.29 19.69
N ALA A 327 -7.07 4.85 18.75
CA ALA A 327 -7.06 4.39 17.36
C ALA A 327 -6.67 2.90 17.25
N ALA A 328 -5.62 2.48 17.95
CA ALA A 328 -5.18 1.10 17.96
C ALA A 328 -6.18 0.15 18.63
N GLU A 329 -6.84 0.57 19.70
CA GLU A 329 -7.89 -0.20 20.38
C GLU A 329 -9.10 -0.44 19.46
N ILE A 330 -9.50 0.59 18.69
CA ILE A 330 -10.56 0.47 17.68
C ILE A 330 -10.15 -0.51 16.56
N GLN A 331 -8.94 -0.38 16.03
CA GLN A 331 -8.43 -1.32 14.99
C GLN A 331 -8.35 -2.76 15.53
N ALA A 332 -7.90 -2.93 16.79
CA ALA A 332 -7.84 -4.24 17.44
C ALA A 332 -9.24 -4.87 17.60
N GLU A 333 -10.24 -4.06 17.97
CA GLU A 333 -11.63 -4.51 18.07
C GLU A 333 -12.18 -4.97 16.73
N ILE A 334 -11.96 -4.18 15.66
CA ILE A 334 -12.37 -4.56 14.31
C ILE A 334 -11.72 -5.89 13.91
N GLY A 335 -10.41 -6.01 14.10
CA GLY A 335 -9.67 -7.24 13.77
C GLY A 335 -10.20 -8.47 14.49
N ARG A 336 -10.51 -8.36 15.79
CA ARG A 336 -11.13 -9.44 16.58
C ARG A 336 -12.50 -9.84 16.05
N ARG A 337 -13.38 -8.88 15.79
CA ARG A 337 -14.74 -9.16 15.26
C ARG A 337 -14.69 -9.80 13.87
N VAL A 338 -13.78 -9.38 12.99
CA VAL A 338 -13.58 -10.02 11.67
C VAL A 338 -13.11 -11.46 11.85
N ARG A 339 -12.18 -11.76 12.76
CA ARG A 339 -11.72 -13.12 13.06
C ARG A 339 -12.84 -14.00 13.61
N GLU A 340 -13.62 -13.49 14.55
CA GLU A 340 -14.76 -14.18 15.14
C GLU A 340 -15.82 -14.54 14.10
N ALA A 341 -16.17 -13.60 13.22
CA ALA A 341 -17.13 -13.83 12.13
C ALA A 341 -16.67 -14.94 11.17
N ARG A 342 -15.37 -15.15 11.03
CA ARG A 342 -14.78 -16.18 10.18
C ARG A 342 -14.43 -17.50 10.90
N GLY A 343 -14.74 -17.60 12.19
CA GLY A 343 -14.46 -18.79 12.99
C GLY A 343 -12.96 -19.04 13.26
N VAL A 344 -12.12 -18.03 13.08
CA VAL A 344 -10.69 -18.08 13.42
C VAL A 344 -10.55 -17.75 14.90
N ARG A 345 -10.21 -18.76 15.71
CA ARG A 345 -9.90 -18.51 17.14
C ARG A 345 -8.52 -17.85 17.26
N PRO A 346 -8.36 -16.93 18.24
CA PRO A 346 -7.11 -16.25 18.52
C PRO A 346 -5.96 -17.21 18.89
#